data_883be813471722872b7b9b7924a02499
#
_entry.id   883be813471722872b7b9b7924a02499
#
_cell.length_a   1.000
_cell.length_b   1.000
_cell.length_c   1.000
_cell.angle_alpha   90.00
_cell.angle_beta   90.00
_cell.angle_gamma   90.00
#
_symmetry.space_group_name_H-M   'P 1'
#
loop_
_entity.id
_entity.type
_entity.pdbx_description
1 polymer ?
#
loop_
_entity_poly.entity_id
_entity_poly.type
_entity_poly.pdbx_seq_one_letter_code
_entity_poly.pdbx_strand_id
1 'polypeptide(L)'
;ALNAETDNNLKLIVNPPLRSDIDRQALLQAFSDGTVDVISTDHAPHTLEDKQNGAPGFSGLETSFAVAHTELVETGVISIHRLSALMSANPAKILGLDNKDSFQGARGKLEEGFLANLVLIDLTEEWTVDSSKFKTKGKICPFENMEVVGKVLATWFKGEKATPELCDRVRK
;
A
#
# COMPACT_ATOMS: atom_id res chain seq x y z
N ALA A 1 -6.39 15.00 -1.73
CA ALA A 1 -6.50 13.73 -2.49
C ALA A 1 -6.29 13.97 -3.98
N LEU A 2 -5.65 13.01 -4.65
CA LEU A 2 -5.42 13.08 -6.10
C LEU A 2 -6.76 12.83 -6.82
N ASN A 3 -7.12 13.69 -7.77
CA ASN A 3 -8.30 13.54 -8.60
C ASN A 3 -7.98 13.81 -10.09
N ALA A 4 -8.92 13.48 -10.98
CA ALA A 4 -8.73 13.60 -12.44
C ALA A 4 -8.63 15.05 -12.95
N GLU A 5 -8.91 16.04 -12.12
CA GLU A 5 -8.90 17.47 -12.49
C GLU A 5 -7.52 18.11 -12.29
N THR A 6 -6.58 17.41 -11.67
CA THR A 6 -5.19 17.83 -11.51
C THR A 6 -4.40 17.50 -12.78
N ASP A 7 -4.28 18.45 -13.57
CA ASP A 7 -3.70 18.63 -14.89
C ASP A 7 -2.41 17.84 -15.23
N ASN A 8 -2.27 17.41 -16.49
CA ASN A 8 -1.08 16.94 -17.25
C ASN A 8 0.19 16.47 -16.48
N ASN A 9 0.03 16.09 -15.21
CA ASN A 9 1.11 15.63 -14.39
C ASN A 9 1.43 14.15 -14.73
N LEU A 10 2.58 13.90 -15.28
CA LEU A 10 3.07 12.56 -15.63
C LEU A 10 2.94 11.56 -14.46
N LYS A 11 3.01 12.04 -13.21
CA LYS A 11 2.82 11.21 -12.01
C LYS A 11 1.40 10.64 -11.89
N LEU A 12 0.42 11.25 -12.54
CA LEU A 12 -1.01 10.89 -12.45
C LEU A 12 -1.50 10.08 -13.65
N ILE A 13 -0.63 9.75 -14.61
CA ILE A 13 -0.98 8.85 -15.72
C ILE A 13 -1.06 7.44 -15.18
N VAL A 14 -2.29 6.90 -15.06
CA VAL A 14 -2.60 5.56 -14.54
C VAL A 14 -3.69 4.89 -15.37
N ASN A 15 -3.78 3.58 -15.31
CA ASN A 15 -4.83 2.79 -15.94
C ASN A 15 -5.39 1.77 -14.93
N PRO A 16 -6.68 1.83 -14.58
CA PRO A 16 -7.69 2.80 -15.04
C PRO A 16 -7.36 4.23 -14.62
N PRO A 17 -7.84 5.24 -15.35
CA PRO A 17 -7.54 6.65 -15.06
C PRO A 17 -8.21 7.12 -13.76
N LEU A 18 -7.61 8.13 -13.13
CA LEU A 18 -8.24 8.80 -12.00
C LEU A 18 -9.59 9.38 -12.40
N ARG A 19 -10.52 9.36 -11.46
CA ARG A 19 -11.92 9.75 -11.67
C ARG A 19 -12.22 11.08 -10.97
N SER A 20 -13.46 11.53 -11.12
CA SER A 20 -13.97 12.76 -10.52
C SER A 20 -14.03 12.71 -8.99
N ASP A 21 -14.22 13.86 -8.35
CA ASP A 21 -14.41 13.91 -6.90
C ASP A 21 -15.70 13.18 -6.47
N ILE A 22 -16.74 13.15 -7.30
CA ILE A 22 -17.96 12.36 -7.04
C ILE A 22 -17.63 10.87 -6.93
N ASP A 23 -16.83 10.33 -7.84
CA ASP A 23 -16.38 8.93 -7.79
C ASP A 23 -15.51 8.67 -6.56
N ARG A 24 -14.65 9.63 -6.19
CA ARG A 24 -13.83 9.55 -4.97
C ARG A 24 -14.71 9.50 -3.72
N GLN A 25 -15.73 10.33 -3.61
CA GLN A 25 -16.66 10.31 -2.48
C GLN A 25 -17.44 8.99 -2.41
N ALA A 26 -17.88 8.46 -3.55
CA ALA A 26 -18.52 7.15 -3.62
C ALA A 26 -17.59 6.03 -3.14
N LEU A 27 -16.30 6.10 -3.48
CA LEU A 27 -15.29 5.15 -3.00
C LEU A 27 -15.08 5.26 -1.49
N LEU A 28 -15.00 6.46 -0.93
CA LEU A 28 -14.90 6.66 0.52
C LEU A 28 -16.13 6.09 1.25
N GLN A 29 -17.33 6.27 0.70
CA GLN A 29 -18.54 5.64 1.23
C GLN A 29 -18.44 4.12 1.18
N ALA A 30 -17.94 3.53 0.09
CA ALA A 30 -17.75 2.09 -0.06
C ALA A 30 -16.73 1.50 0.93
N PHE A 31 -15.73 2.28 1.37
CA PHE A 31 -14.87 1.90 2.48
C PHE A 31 -15.62 1.88 3.81
N SER A 32 -16.43 2.92 4.06
CA SER A 32 -17.18 3.08 5.31
C SER A 32 -18.26 2.03 5.49
N ASP A 33 -19.01 1.68 4.44
CA ASP A 33 -20.12 0.72 4.50
C ASP A 33 -19.68 -0.74 4.36
N GLY A 34 -18.40 -0.99 4.07
CA GLY A 34 -17.84 -2.33 3.99
C GLY A 34 -17.91 -2.99 2.61
N THR A 35 -18.34 -2.28 1.58
CA THR A 35 -18.38 -2.78 0.19
C THR A 35 -16.99 -3.12 -0.35
N VAL A 36 -15.95 -2.36 0.05
CA VAL A 36 -14.56 -2.64 -0.34
C VAL A 36 -13.97 -3.75 0.51
N ASP A 37 -13.43 -4.78 -0.12
CA ASP A 37 -12.83 -5.94 0.54
C ASP A 37 -11.31 -5.84 0.71
N VAL A 38 -10.61 -5.18 -0.22
CA VAL A 38 -9.14 -5.16 -0.28
C VAL A 38 -8.63 -3.80 -0.73
N ILE A 39 -7.49 -3.38 -0.17
CA ILE A 39 -6.64 -2.33 -0.70
C ILE A 39 -5.44 -2.97 -1.37
N SER A 40 -5.23 -2.68 -2.67
CA SER A 40 -4.09 -3.09 -3.46
C SER A 40 -3.30 -1.87 -3.92
N THR A 41 -1.98 -1.98 -4.04
CA THR A 41 -1.12 -0.86 -4.40
C THR A 41 -1.09 -0.57 -5.89
N ASP A 42 -1.35 -1.57 -6.72
CA ASP A 42 -1.09 -1.51 -8.17
C ASP A 42 0.28 -0.89 -8.51
N HIS A 43 1.30 -1.29 -7.72
CA HIS A 43 2.65 -0.73 -7.80
C HIS A 43 3.29 -1.02 -9.16
N ALA A 44 3.35 -0.01 -10.01
CA ALA A 44 3.88 -0.08 -11.37
C ALA A 44 4.93 1.04 -11.60
N PRO A 45 6.17 0.84 -11.12
CA PRO A 45 7.24 1.82 -11.28
C PRO A 45 7.70 1.92 -12.73
N HIS A 46 7.89 3.16 -13.20
CA HIS A 46 8.39 3.47 -14.52
C HIS A 46 9.57 4.46 -14.44
N THR A 47 10.36 4.50 -15.49
CA THR A 47 11.36 5.57 -15.70
C THR A 47 10.67 6.88 -16.08
N LEU A 48 11.39 7.99 -15.98
CA LEU A 48 10.87 9.27 -16.46
C LEU A 48 10.58 9.24 -17.96
N GLU A 49 11.44 8.59 -18.74
CA GLU A 49 11.27 8.42 -20.20
C GLU A 49 9.99 7.63 -20.52
N ASP A 50 9.74 6.50 -19.83
CA ASP A 50 8.51 5.74 -20.01
C ASP A 50 7.28 6.61 -19.74
N LYS A 51 7.31 7.39 -18.65
CA LYS A 51 6.21 8.29 -18.30
C LYS A 51 5.99 9.39 -19.32
N GLN A 52 7.06 9.96 -19.88
CA GLN A 52 6.99 10.94 -20.97
C GLN A 52 6.38 10.33 -22.24
N ASN A 53 6.58 9.04 -22.46
CA ASN A 53 5.96 8.26 -23.53
C ASN A 53 4.55 7.74 -23.19
N GLY A 54 3.97 8.17 -22.06
CA GLY A 54 2.58 7.87 -21.68
C GLY A 54 2.38 6.56 -20.91
N ALA A 55 3.44 5.92 -20.40
CA ALA A 55 3.30 4.68 -19.61
C ALA A 55 2.45 4.90 -18.35
N PRO A 56 1.36 4.11 -18.15
CA PRO A 56 0.51 4.23 -16.97
C PRO A 56 1.14 3.54 -15.77
N GLY A 57 1.05 4.15 -14.58
CA GLY A 57 1.51 3.59 -13.31
C GLY A 57 2.48 4.50 -12.55
N PHE A 58 2.70 4.17 -11.28
CA PHE A 58 3.62 4.90 -10.39
C PHE A 58 4.15 4.01 -9.26
N SER A 59 5.14 4.52 -8.53
CA SER A 59 5.67 3.86 -7.33
C SER A 59 4.82 4.21 -6.12
N GLY A 60 3.99 3.24 -5.64
CA GLY A 60 3.08 3.42 -4.52
C GLY A 60 3.30 2.45 -3.35
N LEU A 61 4.18 1.43 -3.50
CA LEU A 61 4.32 0.37 -2.50
C LEU A 61 4.84 0.90 -1.16
N GLU A 62 5.84 1.78 -1.18
CA GLU A 62 6.50 2.28 0.05
C GLU A 62 5.69 3.33 0.80
N THR A 63 4.62 3.85 0.19
CA THR A 63 3.69 4.82 0.79
C THR A 63 2.32 4.23 1.10
N SER A 64 2.04 3.01 0.66
CA SER A 64 0.69 2.43 0.66
C SER A 64 0.02 2.44 2.02
N PHE A 65 0.74 2.03 3.09
CA PHE A 65 0.19 2.05 4.45
C PHE A 65 -0.04 3.49 4.93
N ALA A 66 1.00 4.34 4.86
CA ALA A 66 0.93 5.70 5.39
C ALA A 66 -0.16 6.54 4.72
N VAL A 67 -0.27 6.46 3.38
CA VAL A 67 -1.33 7.17 2.64
C VAL A 67 -2.71 6.63 3.01
N ALA A 68 -2.91 5.31 3.06
CA ALA A 68 -4.19 4.73 3.44
C ALA A 68 -4.56 5.05 4.91
N HIS A 69 -3.58 5.05 5.82
CA HIS A 69 -3.78 5.44 7.22
C HIS A 69 -4.20 6.91 7.31
N THR A 70 -3.47 7.81 6.69
CA THR A 70 -3.75 9.26 6.68
C THR A 70 -5.12 9.56 6.08
N GLU A 71 -5.43 8.99 4.92
CA GLU A 71 -6.65 9.33 4.18
C GLU A 71 -7.92 8.63 4.70
N LEU A 72 -7.79 7.48 5.35
CA LEU A 72 -8.94 6.68 5.75
C LEU A 72 -9.10 6.56 7.28
N VAL A 73 -8.00 6.45 8.03
CA VAL A 73 -8.08 6.26 9.49
C VAL A 73 -8.06 7.60 10.22
N GLU A 74 -7.10 8.48 9.92
CA GLU A 74 -7.00 9.80 10.54
C GLU A 74 -8.23 10.68 10.22
N THR A 75 -8.84 10.48 9.07
CA THR A 75 -10.08 11.16 8.68
C THR A 75 -11.35 10.52 9.25
N GLY A 76 -11.23 9.36 9.93
CA GLY A 76 -12.34 8.66 10.56
C GLY A 76 -13.26 7.89 9.60
N VAL A 77 -12.86 7.67 8.34
CA VAL A 77 -13.63 6.86 7.38
C VAL A 77 -13.70 5.41 7.81
N ILE A 78 -12.58 4.83 8.26
CA ILE A 78 -12.51 3.47 8.81
C ILE A 78 -11.62 3.41 10.06
N SER A 79 -11.73 2.32 10.83
CA SER A 79 -10.82 2.06 11.94
C SER A 79 -9.49 1.46 11.46
N ILE A 80 -8.44 1.55 12.30
CA ILE A 80 -7.16 0.89 12.05
C ILE A 80 -7.30 -0.64 11.92
N HIS A 81 -8.21 -1.25 12.67
CA HIS A 81 -8.50 -2.68 12.53
C HIS A 81 -9.09 -3.01 11.16
N ARG A 82 -9.97 -2.14 10.64
CA ARG A 82 -10.52 -2.32 9.29
C ARG A 82 -9.43 -2.14 8.24
N LEU A 83 -8.54 -1.16 8.37
CA LEU A 83 -7.40 -0.98 7.48
C LEU A 83 -6.50 -2.23 7.47
N SER A 84 -6.18 -2.78 8.63
CA SER A 84 -5.41 -4.03 8.76
C SER A 84 -6.10 -5.19 8.04
N ALA A 85 -7.43 -5.32 8.18
CA ALA A 85 -8.18 -6.34 7.47
C ALA A 85 -8.10 -6.18 5.95
N LEU A 86 -8.30 -4.96 5.44
CA LEU A 86 -8.25 -4.64 4.00
C LEU A 86 -6.88 -4.88 3.36
N MET A 87 -5.79 -4.68 4.10
CA MET A 87 -4.42 -4.81 3.60
C MET A 87 -3.78 -6.18 3.89
N SER A 88 -4.35 -7.00 4.77
CA SER A 88 -3.72 -8.24 5.22
C SER A 88 -4.69 -9.42 5.30
N ALA A 89 -5.64 -9.42 6.24
CA ALA A 89 -6.49 -10.59 6.51
C ALA A 89 -7.40 -10.95 5.34
N ASN A 90 -8.07 -9.97 4.74
CA ASN A 90 -8.96 -10.19 3.61
C ASN A 90 -8.22 -10.68 2.34
N PRO A 91 -7.09 -10.07 1.93
CA PRO A 91 -6.28 -10.62 0.85
C PRO A 91 -5.85 -12.07 1.11
N ALA A 92 -5.40 -12.39 2.33
CA ALA A 92 -5.01 -13.75 2.67
C ALA A 92 -6.18 -14.73 2.54
N LYS A 93 -7.39 -14.34 3.00
CA LYS A 93 -8.61 -15.14 2.88
C LYS A 93 -9.02 -15.35 1.43
N ILE A 94 -9.04 -14.30 0.61
CA ILE A 94 -9.42 -14.38 -0.81
C ILE A 94 -8.48 -15.31 -1.58
N LEU A 95 -7.19 -15.28 -1.23
CA LEU A 95 -6.18 -16.15 -1.85
C LEU A 95 -6.10 -17.55 -1.23
N GLY A 96 -6.93 -17.90 -0.24
CA GLY A 96 -6.89 -19.19 0.45
C GLY A 96 -5.63 -19.40 1.30
N LEU A 97 -4.99 -18.32 1.75
CA LEU A 97 -3.74 -18.36 2.52
C LEU A 97 -3.97 -18.23 4.04
N ASP A 98 -5.20 -18.09 4.49
CA ASP A 98 -5.58 -17.95 5.91
C ASP A 98 -5.84 -19.27 6.61
N ASN A 99 -5.58 -20.40 5.94
CA ASN A 99 -5.77 -21.74 6.42
C ASN A 99 -4.41 -22.39 6.77
N LYS A 100 -4.34 -23.08 7.94
CA LYS A 100 -3.13 -23.80 8.39
C LYS A 100 -2.70 -24.93 7.44
N ASP A 101 -3.63 -25.45 6.66
CA ASP A 101 -3.35 -26.50 5.64
C ASP A 101 -2.84 -25.90 4.29
N SER A 102 -2.67 -24.59 4.20
CA SER A 102 -2.12 -23.96 3.00
C SER A 102 -0.70 -24.45 2.72
N PHE A 103 -0.46 -24.97 1.53
CA PHE A 103 0.86 -25.46 1.11
C PHE A 103 1.93 -24.35 1.09
N GLN A 104 1.52 -23.08 1.04
CA GLN A 104 2.41 -21.92 1.11
C GLN A 104 2.62 -21.41 2.55
N GLY A 105 2.00 -22.05 3.54
CA GLY A 105 1.96 -21.63 4.93
C GLY A 105 0.91 -20.56 5.21
N ALA A 106 0.19 -20.72 6.32
CA ALA A 106 -0.89 -19.83 6.75
C ALA A 106 -0.37 -18.42 7.06
N ARG A 107 -1.12 -17.40 6.67
CA ARG A 107 -0.80 -15.98 6.90
C ARG A 107 -2.06 -15.12 7.01
N GLY A 108 -1.92 -13.85 7.34
CA GLY A 108 -3.03 -12.91 7.48
C GLY A 108 -3.61 -12.84 8.90
N LYS A 109 -3.06 -13.61 9.85
CA LYS A 109 -3.43 -13.57 11.27
C LYS A 109 -2.19 -13.62 12.15
N LEU A 110 -2.29 -13.01 13.33
CA LEU A 110 -1.31 -13.14 14.40
C LEU A 110 -1.79 -14.25 15.33
N GLU A 111 -1.49 -15.50 14.98
CA GLU A 111 -1.96 -16.70 15.64
C GLU A 111 -0.89 -17.79 15.59
N GLU A 112 -0.82 -18.65 16.60
CA GLU A 112 0.10 -19.80 16.63
C GLU A 112 -0.16 -20.74 15.46
N GLY A 113 0.93 -21.13 14.77
CA GLY A 113 0.88 -21.94 13.55
C GLY A 113 0.80 -21.15 12.25
N PHE A 114 0.69 -19.82 12.33
CA PHE A 114 0.79 -18.93 11.17
C PHE A 114 2.22 -18.46 10.93
N LEU A 115 2.57 -18.20 9.67
CA LEU A 115 3.86 -17.64 9.33
C LEU A 115 4.04 -16.26 9.97
N ALA A 116 5.17 -16.04 10.60
CA ALA A 116 5.54 -14.76 11.16
C ALA A 116 5.96 -13.75 10.06
N ASN A 117 5.00 -13.42 9.19
CA ASN A 117 5.09 -12.32 8.24
C ASN A 117 4.45 -11.10 8.92
N LEU A 118 5.28 -10.28 9.55
CA LEU A 118 4.84 -9.23 10.47
C LEU A 118 5.34 -7.86 10.02
N VAL A 119 4.58 -6.84 10.35
CA VAL A 119 4.96 -5.44 10.20
C VAL A 119 4.80 -4.74 11.54
N LEU A 120 5.82 -4.03 11.96
CA LEU A 120 5.77 -3.11 13.10
C LEU A 120 5.59 -1.70 12.59
N ILE A 121 4.59 -1.00 13.10
CA ILE A 121 4.19 0.33 12.65
C ILE A 121 4.12 1.27 13.84
N ASP A 122 4.67 2.47 13.71
CA ASP A 122 4.31 3.61 14.54
C ASP A 122 3.12 4.31 13.89
N LEU A 123 1.99 4.35 14.60
CA LEU A 123 0.75 4.95 14.09
C LEU A 123 0.71 6.47 14.22
N THR A 124 1.66 7.06 14.93
CA THR A 124 1.67 8.50 15.28
C THR A 124 2.79 9.26 14.60
N GLU A 125 3.81 8.57 14.05
CA GLU A 125 4.94 9.24 13.40
C GLU A 125 4.49 9.96 12.14
N GLU A 126 4.63 11.29 12.15
CA GLU A 126 4.41 12.17 11.00
C GLU A 126 5.68 12.27 10.15
N TRP A 127 5.55 12.18 8.85
CA TRP A 127 6.67 12.32 7.93
C TRP A 127 6.23 12.78 6.55
N THR A 128 7.17 13.38 5.81
CA THR A 128 6.93 13.84 4.44
C THR A 128 7.44 12.82 3.45
N VAL A 129 6.62 12.48 2.45
CA VAL A 129 7.00 11.54 1.39
C VAL A 129 8.12 12.13 0.54
N ASP A 130 9.22 11.42 0.46
CA ASP A 130 10.41 11.73 -0.34
C ASP A 130 10.73 10.51 -1.22
N SER A 131 10.27 10.53 -2.46
CA SER A 131 10.42 9.40 -3.37
C SER A 131 11.88 9.15 -3.76
N SER A 132 12.78 10.12 -3.58
CA SER A 132 14.21 9.93 -3.82
C SER A 132 14.83 8.86 -2.91
N LYS A 133 14.23 8.68 -1.71
CA LYS A 133 14.66 7.70 -0.69
C LYS A 133 14.08 6.30 -0.88
N PHE A 134 13.15 6.11 -1.80
CA PHE A 134 12.54 4.79 -2.03
C PHE A 134 13.59 3.75 -2.42
N LYS A 135 13.35 2.50 -2.05
CA LYS A 135 14.13 1.34 -2.52
C LYS A 135 13.76 0.94 -3.93
N THR A 136 12.52 1.22 -4.32
CA THR A 136 12.03 1.09 -5.70
C THR A 136 12.91 1.89 -6.66
N LYS A 137 13.28 1.29 -7.80
CA LYS A 137 14.12 1.95 -8.81
C LYS A 137 13.41 3.14 -9.48
N GLY A 138 12.14 3.00 -9.83
CA GLY A 138 11.32 4.10 -10.32
C GLY A 138 10.96 5.05 -9.18
N LYS A 139 11.27 6.34 -9.34
CA LYS A 139 11.08 7.36 -8.29
C LYS A 139 9.85 8.24 -8.52
N ILE A 140 9.01 7.90 -9.48
CA ILE A 140 7.82 8.69 -9.79
C ILE A 140 6.69 8.26 -8.86
N CYS A 141 6.32 9.17 -7.96
CA CYS A 141 5.30 8.96 -6.94
C CYS A 141 4.36 10.18 -6.91
N PRO A 142 3.03 9.98 -6.99
CA PRO A 142 2.08 11.10 -6.95
C PRO A 142 1.96 11.73 -5.55
N PHE A 143 2.42 11.03 -4.53
CA PHE A 143 2.38 11.49 -3.13
C PHE A 143 3.63 12.27 -2.71
N GLU A 144 4.52 12.61 -3.63
CA GLU A 144 5.73 13.39 -3.36
C GLU A 144 5.42 14.68 -2.61
N ASN A 145 6.14 14.95 -1.51
CA ASN A 145 5.94 16.05 -0.58
C ASN A 145 4.60 16.02 0.21
N MET A 146 3.85 14.93 0.15
CA MET A 146 2.66 14.76 1.00
C MET A 146 3.09 14.49 2.44
N GLU A 147 2.49 15.21 3.39
CA GLU A 147 2.60 14.90 4.81
C GLU A 147 1.68 13.72 5.12
N VAL A 148 2.21 12.69 5.75
CA VAL A 148 1.49 11.47 6.07
C VAL A 148 1.77 11.03 7.51
N VAL A 149 0.81 10.32 8.10
CA VAL A 149 0.88 9.77 9.45
C VAL A 149 1.00 8.25 9.38
N GLY A 150 1.82 7.68 10.23
CA GLY A 150 2.04 6.24 10.31
C GLY A 150 3.26 5.80 9.50
N LYS A 151 4.20 5.14 10.20
CA LYS A 151 5.47 4.71 9.61
C LYS A 151 5.78 3.25 9.90
N VAL A 152 6.15 2.52 8.85
CA VAL A 152 6.64 1.16 8.99
C VAL A 152 8.05 1.19 9.57
N LEU A 153 8.23 0.64 10.78
CA LEU A 153 9.50 0.59 11.49
C LEU A 153 10.30 -0.68 11.18
N ALA A 154 9.60 -1.80 10.99
CA ALA A 154 10.24 -3.07 10.68
C ALA A 154 9.27 -4.04 10.01
N THR A 155 9.82 -4.94 9.21
CA THR A 155 9.09 -6.04 8.57
C THR A 155 9.82 -7.35 8.83
N TRP A 156 9.06 -8.42 9.06
CA TRP A 156 9.59 -9.79 9.17
C TRP A 156 8.99 -10.66 8.07
N PHE A 157 9.81 -11.51 7.50
CA PHE A 157 9.42 -12.54 6.55
C PHE A 157 9.77 -13.90 7.14
N LYS A 158 8.76 -14.73 7.38
CA LYS A 158 8.90 -16.07 8.00
C LYS A 158 9.72 -16.04 9.31
N GLY A 159 9.52 -15.00 10.12
CA GLY A 159 10.20 -14.82 11.41
C GLY A 159 11.57 -14.14 11.33
N GLU A 160 12.13 -13.95 10.15
CA GLU A 160 13.40 -13.22 9.98
C GLU A 160 13.12 -11.74 9.68
N LYS A 161 13.78 -10.83 10.40
CA LYS A 161 13.67 -9.40 10.13
C LYS A 161 14.21 -9.08 8.73
N ALA A 162 13.41 -8.38 7.94
CA ALA A 162 13.81 -7.99 6.59
C ALA A 162 15.00 -7.01 6.65
N THR A 163 16.11 -7.44 6.08
CA THR A 163 17.34 -6.66 5.90
C THR A 163 17.76 -6.74 4.43
N PRO A 164 18.67 -5.87 3.95
CA PRO A 164 19.20 -5.98 2.60
C PRO A 164 19.74 -7.39 2.29
N GLU A 165 20.46 -8.01 3.22
CA GLU A 165 21.05 -9.34 3.09
C GLU A 165 19.99 -10.44 2.98
N LEU A 166 18.88 -10.35 3.73
CA LEU A 166 17.76 -11.26 3.61
C LEU A 166 17.11 -11.12 2.23
N CYS A 167 16.90 -9.88 1.77
CA CYS A 167 16.31 -9.62 0.45
C CYS A 167 17.15 -10.23 -0.69
N ASP A 168 18.48 -10.17 -0.59
CA ASP A 168 19.38 -10.77 -1.58
C ASP A 168 19.37 -12.31 -1.56
N ARG A 169 19.16 -12.93 -0.39
CA ARG A 169 18.99 -14.39 -0.28
C ARG A 169 17.68 -14.89 -0.90
N VAL A 170 16.61 -14.14 -0.78
CA VAL A 170 15.27 -14.53 -1.30
C VAL A 170 15.18 -14.37 -2.82
N ARG A 171 16.05 -13.57 -3.43
CA ARG A 171 16.09 -13.34 -4.90
C ARG A 171 16.85 -14.44 -5.67
N LYS A 172 17.54 -15.33 -5.00
CA LYS A 172 18.25 -16.48 -5.57
C LYS A 172 17.37 -17.73 -5.55
#